data_24a635ba8ff8e49dfe3ae77b784fc9fd
#
_entry.id   24a635ba8ff8e49dfe3ae77b784fc9fd
#
_cell.length_a   1.000
_cell.length_b   1.000
_cell.length_c   1.000
_cell.angle_alpha   90.00
_cell.angle_beta   90.00
_cell.angle_gamma   90.00
#
_symmetry.space_group_name_H-M   'P 1'
#
loop_
_entity.id
_entity.type
_entity.pdbx_description
1 polymer ?
#
loop_
_entity_poly.entity_id
_entity_poly.type
_entity_poly.pdbx_seq_one_letter_code
_entity_poly.pdbx_strand_id
1 'polypeptide(L)'
;MIDDFTFIEIEIFSYCNRKCWFCPNSFIDRRSENLIMPEEKYLSILQQLKDMNFEGEIAYSRYNEPLSHKDIFIKRLEQAREYLPKAKLRTNSNGDYVTKDYIIDLERAGLDELFIQQYLKNNEIYNHTRVKKEINRKLDKVGLPY
;
A
#
# COMPACT_ATOMS: atom_id res chain seq x y z
N MET A 1 27.00 13.03 6.07
CA MET A 1 26.49 11.67 5.89
C MET A 1 25.03 11.67 6.30
N ILE A 2 24.13 11.18 5.45
CA ILE A 2 22.70 10.99 5.80
C ILE A 2 22.60 9.55 6.29
N ASP A 3 23.15 9.28 7.47
CA ASP A 3 23.29 7.91 7.99
C ASP A 3 22.05 7.41 8.76
N ASP A 4 20.96 8.24 8.84
CA ASP A 4 19.78 7.94 9.68
C ASP A 4 18.47 7.84 8.90
N PHE A 5 18.52 7.67 7.60
CA PHE A 5 17.33 7.56 6.76
C PHE A 5 16.84 6.11 6.76
N THR A 6 15.80 5.83 7.55
CA THR A 6 15.30 4.45 7.78
C THR A 6 13.92 4.19 7.21
N PHE A 7 13.22 5.23 6.72
CA PHE A 7 11.85 5.11 6.26
C PHE A 7 11.54 6.06 5.11
N ILE A 8 10.85 5.57 4.08
CA ILE A 8 10.30 6.37 2.99
C ILE A 8 8.88 5.98 2.64
N GLU A 9 8.11 6.93 2.11
CA GLU A 9 6.81 6.68 1.51
C GLU A 9 6.86 6.99 0.01
N ILE A 10 6.35 6.07 -0.82
CA ILE A 10 6.30 6.21 -2.27
C ILE A 10 4.87 5.94 -2.76
N GLU A 11 4.18 6.96 -3.28
CA GLU A 11 2.96 6.74 -4.06
C GLU A 11 3.33 6.44 -5.51
N ILE A 12 3.09 5.21 -5.97
CA ILE A 12 3.36 4.80 -7.35
C ILE A 12 2.34 5.40 -8.31
N PHE A 13 1.12 5.63 -7.84
CA PHE A 13 0.03 6.29 -8.55
C PHE A 13 -0.89 7.01 -7.56
N SER A 14 -1.67 7.96 -8.07
CA SER A 14 -2.48 8.84 -7.22
C SER A 14 -3.87 8.31 -6.89
N TYR A 15 -4.36 7.29 -7.58
CA TYR A 15 -5.74 6.82 -7.48
C TYR A 15 -6.11 6.30 -6.09
N CYS A 16 -7.31 6.66 -5.62
CA CYS A 16 -8.00 6.03 -4.49
C CYS A 16 -9.50 5.94 -4.80
N ASN A 17 -10.10 4.75 -4.61
CA ASN A 17 -11.52 4.52 -4.84
C ASN A 17 -12.44 5.13 -3.77
N ARG A 18 -11.88 5.57 -2.63
CA ARG A 18 -12.64 6.14 -1.51
C ARG A 18 -12.42 7.65 -1.36
N LYS A 19 -13.45 8.34 -0.82
CA LYS A 19 -13.41 9.72 -0.33
C LYS A 19 -13.70 9.73 1.18
N CYS A 20 -12.73 9.29 1.98
CA CYS A 20 -12.91 9.24 3.43
C CYS A 20 -12.95 10.65 4.01
N TRP A 21 -13.89 10.93 4.90
CA TRP A 21 -14.14 12.25 5.49
C TRP A 21 -12.94 12.88 6.20
N PHE A 22 -12.06 12.06 6.74
CA PHE A 22 -10.85 12.48 7.46
C PHE A 22 -9.60 12.59 6.55
N CYS A 23 -9.72 12.18 5.29
CA CYS A 23 -8.59 12.15 4.33
C CYS A 23 -8.66 13.36 3.39
N PRO A 24 -7.53 13.92 2.93
CA PRO A 24 -7.50 14.93 1.88
C PRO A 24 -8.27 14.55 0.61
N ASN A 25 -8.47 13.27 0.33
CA ASN A 25 -9.31 12.77 -0.77
C ASN A 25 -10.79 13.17 -0.66
N SER A 26 -11.24 13.69 0.50
CA SER A 26 -12.57 14.29 0.63
C SER A 26 -12.70 15.60 -0.17
N PHE A 27 -11.59 16.30 -0.37
CA PHE A 27 -11.50 17.59 -1.08
C PHE A 27 -10.84 17.48 -2.46
N ILE A 28 -9.95 16.49 -2.64
CA ILE A 28 -9.20 16.28 -3.87
C ILE A 28 -9.80 15.10 -4.62
N ASP A 29 -10.05 15.26 -5.92
CA ASP A 29 -10.51 14.16 -6.75
C ASP A 29 -9.33 13.30 -7.22
N ARG A 30 -9.22 12.11 -6.63
CA ARG A 30 -8.24 11.09 -7.01
C ARG A 30 -8.88 9.90 -7.74
N ARG A 31 -10.15 10.02 -8.16
CA ARG A 31 -10.86 8.97 -8.91
C ARG A 31 -10.94 9.26 -10.40
N SER A 32 -11.13 10.53 -10.76
CA SER A 32 -11.28 10.95 -12.16
C SER A 32 -9.93 11.03 -12.89
N GLU A 33 -8.86 11.35 -12.17
CA GLU A 33 -7.51 11.44 -12.72
C GLU A 33 -6.54 10.56 -11.93
N ASN A 34 -5.90 9.63 -12.61
CA ASN A 34 -4.88 8.77 -12.04
C ASN A 34 -3.51 9.11 -12.63
N LEU A 35 -2.68 9.78 -11.83
CA LEU A 35 -1.29 10.05 -12.17
C LEU A 35 -0.45 8.84 -11.79
N ILE A 36 0.24 8.25 -12.75
CA ILE A 36 1.11 7.10 -12.54
C ILE A 36 2.57 7.56 -12.62
N MET A 37 3.37 7.19 -11.62
CA MET A 37 4.80 7.45 -11.63
C MET A 37 5.46 6.71 -12.80
N PRO A 38 6.16 7.40 -13.72
CA PRO A 38 6.92 6.76 -14.78
C PRO A 38 7.90 5.72 -14.23
N GLU A 39 8.03 4.60 -14.95
CA GLU A 39 8.89 3.49 -14.51
C GLU A 39 10.34 3.91 -14.34
N GLU A 40 10.87 4.67 -15.28
CA GLU A 40 12.24 5.19 -15.22
C GLU A 40 12.49 6.04 -13.98
N LYS A 41 11.50 6.82 -13.55
CA LYS A 41 11.60 7.62 -12.32
C LYS A 41 11.64 6.73 -11.08
N TYR A 42 10.77 5.72 -11.04
CA TYR A 42 10.75 4.76 -9.95
C TYR A 42 12.07 3.99 -9.84
N LEU A 43 12.58 3.46 -10.96
CA LEU A 43 13.86 2.76 -11.00
C LEU A 43 15.04 3.66 -10.60
N SER A 44 15.01 4.94 -10.99
CA SER A 44 16.01 5.93 -10.55
C SER A 44 16.00 6.12 -9.02
N ILE A 45 14.82 6.12 -8.39
CA ILE A 45 14.70 6.19 -6.93
C ILE A 45 15.30 4.93 -6.29
N LEU A 46 14.96 3.74 -6.80
CA LEU A 46 15.49 2.48 -6.29
C LEU A 46 17.02 2.41 -6.43
N GLN A 47 17.56 2.89 -7.55
CA GLN A 47 19.01 2.92 -7.77
C GLN A 47 19.71 3.82 -6.75
N GLN A 48 19.19 5.03 -6.49
CA GLN A 48 19.73 5.92 -5.46
C GLN A 48 19.72 5.29 -4.08
N LEU A 49 18.62 4.61 -3.71
CA LEU A 49 18.52 3.89 -2.43
C LEU A 49 19.52 2.74 -2.34
N LYS A 50 19.73 2.01 -3.44
CA LYS A 50 20.73 0.94 -3.54
C LYS A 50 22.14 1.50 -3.36
N ASP A 51 22.48 2.61 -4.00
CA ASP A 51 23.78 3.26 -3.90
C ASP A 51 24.06 3.77 -2.47
N MET A 52 23.00 4.09 -1.72
CA MET A 52 23.06 4.44 -0.30
C MET A 52 23.10 3.25 0.64
N ASN A 53 23.05 2.01 0.14
CA ASN A 53 22.89 0.78 0.91
C ASN A 53 21.66 0.80 1.84
N PHE A 54 20.52 1.31 1.35
CA PHE A 54 19.30 1.41 2.12
C PHE A 54 18.73 0.04 2.47
N GLU A 55 18.62 -0.24 3.77
CA GLU A 55 18.01 -1.46 4.34
C GLU A 55 16.77 -1.13 5.20
N GLY A 56 16.26 0.08 5.11
CA GLY A 56 15.11 0.55 5.87
C GLY A 56 13.76 0.09 5.31
N GLU A 57 12.71 0.82 5.64
CA GLU A 57 11.33 0.48 5.27
C GLU A 57 10.80 1.36 4.14
N ILE A 58 10.16 0.75 3.15
CA ILE A 58 9.43 1.42 2.07
C ILE A 58 7.94 1.18 2.25
N ALA A 59 7.17 2.26 2.45
CA ALA A 59 5.71 2.24 2.50
C ALA A 59 5.11 2.73 1.18
N TYR A 60 4.21 1.94 0.57
CA TYR A 60 3.58 2.24 -0.72
C TYR A 60 2.20 2.88 -0.59
N SER A 61 1.92 3.51 0.54
CA SER A 61 0.62 4.11 0.80
C SER A 61 0.74 5.45 1.49
N ARG A 62 0.04 6.46 0.94
CA ARG A 62 -0.16 7.74 1.62
C ARG A 62 -1.61 8.17 1.48
N TYR A 63 -2.01 8.61 0.29
CA TYR A 63 -3.37 9.02 -0.06
C TYR A 63 -3.97 8.18 -1.18
N ASN A 64 -3.17 7.33 -1.83
CA ASN A 64 -3.61 6.37 -2.83
C ASN A 64 -4.24 5.12 -2.19
N GLU A 65 -4.87 4.28 -3.03
CA GLU A 65 -5.20 2.90 -2.68
C GLU A 65 -4.27 1.96 -3.45
N PRO A 66 -3.20 1.45 -2.83
CA PRO A 66 -2.14 0.72 -3.53
C PRO A 66 -2.62 -0.54 -4.26
N LEU A 67 -3.67 -1.20 -3.75
CA LEU A 67 -4.18 -2.44 -4.34
C LEU A 67 -5.12 -2.24 -5.52
N SER A 68 -5.42 -0.99 -5.89
CA SER A 68 -6.37 -0.70 -6.99
C SER A 68 -5.84 -1.04 -8.38
N HIS A 69 -4.52 -1.07 -8.58
CA HIS A 69 -3.86 -1.32 -9.87
C HIS A 69 -2.86 -2.49 -9.72
N LYS A 70 -3.41 -3.71 -9.66
CA LYS A 70 -2.68 -4.93 -9.34
C LYS A 70 -1.39 -5.08 -10.14
N ASP A 71 -1.48 -5.05 -11.46
CA ASP A 71 -0.33 -5.35 -12.34
C ASP A 71 0.81 -4.36 -12.16
N ILE A 72 0.47 -3.07 -12.00
CA ILE A 72 1.46 -2.03 -11.74
C ILE A 72 2.10 -2.25 -10.37
N PHE A 73 1.30 -2.50 -9.35
CA PHE A 73 1.80 -2.63 -7.98
C PHE A 73 2.70 -3.86 -7.81
N ILE A 74 2.29 -5.01 -8.33
CA ILE A 74 3.10 -6.24 -8.33
C ILE A 74 4.45 -6.00 -9.02
N LYS A 75 4.44 -5.44 -10.23
CA LYS A 75 5.68 -5.12 -10.96
C LYS A 75 6.60 -4.21 -10.15
N ARG A 76 6.08 -3.20 -9.47
CA ARG A 76 6.88 -2.28 -8.66
C ARG A 76 7.47 -2.94 -7.42
N LEU A 77 6.76 -3.87 -6.80
CA LEU A 77 7.29 -4.66 -5.68
C LEU A 77 8.44 -5.57 -6.13
N GLU A 78 8.27 -6.29 -7.24
CA GLU A 78 9.32 -7.13 -7.81
C GLU A 78 10.60 -6.32 -8.11
N GLN A 79 10.45 -5.15 -8.74
CA GLN A 79 11.56 -4.23 -8.99
C GLN A 79 12.22 -3.75 -7.69
N ALA A 80 11.43 -3.38 -6.67
CA ALA A 80 11.98 -2.98 -5.38
C ALA A 80 12.77 -4.11 -4.72
N ARG A 81 12.25 -5.33 -4.76
CA ARG A 81 12.91 -6.50 -4.17
C ARG A 81 14.22 -6.85 -4.88
N GLU A 82 14.28 -6.68 -6.20
CA GLU A 82 15.50 -6.85 -6.99
C GLU A 82 16.59 -5.84 -6.62
N TYR A 83 16.23 -4.56 -6.50
CA TYR A 83 17.17 -3.49 -6.19
C TYR A 83 17.59 -3.46 -4.72
N LEU A 84 16.65 -3.74 -3.82
CA LEU A 84 16.77 -3.58 -2.36
C LEU A 84 16.33 -4.86 -1.63
N PRO A 85 17.11 -5.95 -1.75
CA PRO A 85 16.72 -7.27 -1.24
C PRO A 85 16.52 -7.33 0.28
N LYS A 86 17.10 -6.40 1.03
CA LYS A 86 17.00 -6.34 2.50
C LYS A 86 16.01 -5.29 3.02
N ALA A 87 15.54 -4.38 2.17
CA ALA A 87 14.56 -3.39 2.60
C ALA A 87 13.22 -4.04 2.94
N LYS A 88 12.55 -3.51 3.97
CA LYS A 88 11.20 -3.94 4.34
C LYS A 88 10.17 -3.23 3.46
N LEU A 89 9.38 -3.99 2.71
CA LEU A 89 8.34 -3.47 1.83
C LEU A 89 6.97 -3.64 2.51
N ARG A 90 6.25 -2.54 2.71
CA ARG A 90 4.91 -2.59 3.30
C ARG A 90 3.91 -1.68 2.62
N THR A 91 2.63 -1.95 2.85
CA THR A 91 1.55 -1.06 2.43
C THR A 91 0.35 -1.11 3.35
N ASN A 92 -0.44 -0.03 3.33
CA ASN A 92 -1.77 0.01 3.92
C ASN A 92 -2.80 -0.01 2.80
N SER A 93 -3.93 -0.69 3.03
CA SER A 93 -5.05 -0.75 2.08
C SER A 93 -6.39 -0.59 2.82
N ASN A 94 -7.37 -0.02 2.14
CA ASN A 94 -8.75 -0.01 2.62
C ASN A 94 -9.43 -1.40 2.52
N GLY A 95 -8.77 -2.37 1.87
CA GLY A 95 -9.21 -3.76 1.77
C GLY A 95 -10.27 -4.03 0.70
N ASP A 96 -10.66 -3.06 -0.14
CA ASP A 96 -11.72 -3.27 -1.13
C ASP A 96 -11.30 -4.20 -2.27
N TYR A 97 -10.01 -4.20 -2.61
CA TYR A 97 -9.43 -5.00 -3.71
C TYR A 97 -8.79 -6.30 -3.24
N VAL A 98 -8.80 -6.57 -1.93
CA VAL A 98 -8.13 -7.75 -1.35
C VAL A 98 -8.88 -9.02 -1.74
N THR A 99 -8.14 -9.98 -2.32
CA THR A 99 -8.55 -11.37 -2.57
C THR A 99 -7.43 -12.29 -2.13
N LYS A 100 -7.74 -13.58 -1.92
CA LYS A 100 -6.73 -14.61 -1.59
C LYS A 100 -5.59 -14.64 -2.60
N ASP A 101 -5.93 -14.73 -3.88
CA ASP A 101 -4.94 -14.81 -4.96
C ASP A 101 -4.07 -13.56 -5.00
N TYR A 102 -4.66 -12.37 -4.77
CA TYR A 102 -3.89 -11.14 -4.75
C TYR A 102 -2.89 -11.10 -3.58
N ILE A 103 -3.26 -11.58 -2.39
CA ILE A 103 -2.32 -11.67 -1.26
C ILE A 103 -1.15 -12.62 -1.58
N ILE A 104 -1.44 -13.77 -2.21
CA ILE A 104 -0.40 -14.70 -2.63
C ILE A 104 0.56 -14.04 -3.65
N ASP A 105 0.02 -13.28 -4.60
CA ASP A 105 0.83 -12.56 -5.57
C ASP A 105 1.67 -11.44 -4.93
N LEU A 106 1.13 -10.72 -3.95
CA LEU A 106 1.86 -9.72 -3.17
C LEU A 106 3.04 -10.32 -2.39
N GLU A 107 2.81 -11.45 -1.73
CA GLU A 107 3.86 -12.19 -1.02
C GLU A 107 4.96 -12.64 -2.00
N ARG A 108 4.58 -13.23 -3.14
CA ARG A 108 5.54 -13.66 -4.18
C ARG A 108 6.33 -12.51 -4.77
N ALA A 109 5.70 -11.35 -4.93
CA ALA A 109 6.35 -10.12 -5.40
C ALA A 109 7.28 -9.49 -4.36
N GLY A 110 7.28 -10.00 -3.11
CA GLY A 110 8.19 -9.59 -2.05
C GLY A 110 7.64 -8.54 -1.09
N LEU A 111 6.32 -8.36 -0.99
CA LEU A 111 5.71 -7.54 0.06
C LEU A 111 5.85 -8.26 1.42
N ASP A 112 6.39 -7.57 2.43
CA ASP A 112 6.58 -8.12 3.78
C ASP A 112 5.36 -7.91 4.67
N GLU A 113 4.67 -6.77 4.55
CA GLU A 113 3.53 -6.44 5.39
C GLU A 113 2.38 -5.76 4.63
N LEU A 114 1.18 -6.28 4.82
CA LEU A 114 -0.08 -5.68 4.37
C LEU A 114 -0.97 -5.34 5.56
N PHE A 115 -1.25 -4.06 5.76
CA PHE A 115 -2.20 -3.59 6.77
C PHE A 115 -3.55 -3.27 6.14
N ILE A 116 -4.58 -4.04 6.48
CA ILE A 116 -5.95 -3.78 6.04
C ILE A 116 -6.63 -2.88 7.06
N GLN A 117 -6.94 -1.66 6.64
CA GLN A 117 -7.48 -0.62 7.51
C GLN A 117 -9.02 -0.66 7.55
N GLN A 118 -9.57 -0.56 8.76
CA GLN A 118 -10.99 -0.41 8.98
C GLN A 118 -11.31 1.01 9.42
N TYR A 119 -12.05 1.75 8.58
CA TYR A 119 -12.42 3.13 8.83
C TYR A 119 -13.87 3.24 9.33
N LEU A 120 -14.09 4.16 10.27
CA LEU A 120 -15.43 4.58 10.69
C LEU A 120 -16.00 5.59 9.71
N LYS A 121 -17.34 5.61 9.57
CA LYS A 121 -18.04 6.64 8.83
C LYS A 121 -18.03 7.96 9.62
N ASN A 122 -18.30 9.08 8.94
CA ASN A 122 -18.46 10.36 9.61
C ASN A 122 -19.59 10.29 10.67
N ASN A 123 -19.33 10.81 11.85
CA ASN A 123 -20.22 10.78 13.03
C ASN A 123 -20.59 9.37 13.52
N GLU A 124 -19.87 8.35 13.11
CA GLU A 124 -20.09 6.99 13.58
C GLU A 124 -19.41 6.77 14.93
N ILE A 125 -20.16 6.29 15.92
CA ILE A 125 -19.62 5.90 17.22
C ILE A 125 -18.94 4.54 17.09
N TYR A 126 -17.72 4.42 17.64
CA TYR A 126 -17.00 3.16 17.66
C TYR A 126 -17.79 2.08 18.39
N ASN A 127 -18.02 0.95 17.74
CA ASN A 127 -18.61 -0.24 18.31
C ASN A 127 -17.72 -1.45 18.02
N HIS A 128 -17.09 -1.98 19.07
CA HIS A 128 -16.12 -3.08 18.96
C HIS A 128 -16.71 -4.31 18.26
N THR A 129 -17.91 -4.75 18.66
CA THR A 129 -18.54 -5.96 18.12
C THR A 129 -18.81 -5.82 16.62
N ARG A 130 -19.31 -4.66 16.17
CA ARG A 130 -19.57 -4.38 14.78
C ARG A 130 -18.27 -4.32 13.97
N VAL A 131 -17.27 -3.59 14.47
CA VAL A 131 -15.96 -3.45 13.80
C VAL A 131 -15.30 -4.82 13.66
N LYS A 132 -15.28 -5.62 14.72
CA LYS A 132 -14.76 -6.99 14.68
C LYS A 132 -15.48 -7.86 13.64
N LYS A 133 -16.82 -7.79 13.57
CA LYS A 133 -17.62 -8.51 12.57
C LYS A 133 -17.25 -8.09 11.13
N GLU A 134 -17.05 -6.82 10.89
CA GLU A 134 -16.63 -6.30 9.57
C GLU A 134 -15.22 -6.74 9.19
N ILE A 135 -14.29 -6.73 10.14
CA ILE A 135 -12.92 -7.23 9.93
C ILE A 135 -12.97 -8.73 9.60
N ASN A 136 -13.66 -9.55 10.41
CA ASN A 136 -13.77 -10.98 10.15
C ASN A 136 -14.36 -11.26 8.76
N ARG A 137 -15.41 -10.53 8.36
CA ARG A 137 -15.98 -10.66 7.01
C ARG A 137 -14.98 -10.37 5.89
N LYS A 138 -14.05 -9.43 6.11
CA LYS A 138 -12.96 -9.15 5.15
C LYS A 138 -11.94 -10.30 5.13
N LEU A 139 -11.57 -10.82 6.29
CA LEU A 139 -10.63 -11.93 6.43
C LEU A 139 -11.21 -13.23 5.84
N ASP A 140 -12.51 -13.50 6.07
CA ASP A 140 -13.21 -14.68 5.50
C ASP A 140 -13.15 -14.66 3.95
N LYS A 141 -13.26 -13.49 3.32
CA LYS A 141 -13.11 -13.37 1.86
C LYS A 141 -11.72 -13.75 1.37
N VAL A 142 -10.73 -13.58 2.21
CA VAL A 142 -9.34 -13.90 1.88
C VAL A 142 -9.06 -15.39 2.05
N GLY A 143 -9.75 -16.07 2.98
CA GLY A 143 -9.62 -17.50 3.22
C GLY A 143 -8.21 -17.94 3.62
N LEU A 144 -7.47 -17.04 4.28
CA LEU A 144 -6.17 -17.35 4.88
C LEU A 144 -6.34 -17.59 6.39
N PRO A 145 -5.57 -18.51 6.98
CA PRO A 145 -5.52 -18.64 8.44
C PRO A 145 -4.93 -17.36 9.04
N TYR A 146 -5.52 -16.85 10.12
CA TYR A 146 -5.09 -15.70 10.91
C TYR A 146 -4.78 -16.07 12.35
#